data_14ffd0ba1c41c8390fe3e3b2f7627d16
#
_entry.id   14ffd0ba1c41c8390fe3e3b2f7627d16
#
_cell.length_a   1.000
_cell.length_b   1.000
_cell.length_c   1.000
_cell.angle_alpha   90.00
_cell.angle_beta   90.00
_cell.angle_gamma   90.00
#
_symmetry.space_group_name_H-M   'P 1'
#
loop_
_entity.id
_entity.type
_entity.pdbx_description
1 polymer ?
#
loop_
_entity_poly.entity_id
_entity_poly.type
_entity_poly.pdbx_seq_one_letter_code
_entity_poly.pdbx_strand_id
1 'polypeptide(L)'
;MTRLHWGTNNMDCLEGLKMLKDESIDLTITSPPYDNLRTYKNGYEFDFENIAKELYRVTKQGGVIVWIVGDATINGSETGTSFRQALYFMECGFNLHDTMIWNKGSFTFPSKNRYHQVFEYMFILSKGVPCTTNLIKDRKNLYIGERGASGRNKNGERKSGKSVVRNEYGARFNIWYQPIGGSHSSKDKIAHQHPAIFPEDLVKDHMISWSNEGDIVMDIFSGSGTTHKVALENNRRFIGFEIAKEYCDIEKERLKSNGLWKYD
;
A
#
# COMPACT_ATOMS: atom_id res chain seq x y z
N MET A 1 -14.24 -25.52 -12.57
CA MET A 1 -13.10 -24.59 -12.40
C MET A 1 -13.65 -23.27 -11.92
N THR A 2 -13.24 -22.81 -10.75
CA THR A 2 -13.64 -21.50 -10.21
C THR A 2 -13.07 -20.42 -11.15
N ARG A 3 -13.94 -19.54 -11.65
CA ARG A 3 -13.51 -18.42 -12.51
C ARG A 3 -13.40 -17.18 -11.64
N LEU A 4 -12.28 -16.44 -11.73
CA LEU A 4 -12.15 -15.14 -11.06
C LEU A 4 -13.15 -14.14 -11.65
N HIS A 5 -13.69 -13.29 -10.79
CA HIS A 5 -14.54 -12.17 -11.16
C HIS A 5 -13.92 -10.85 -10.69
N TRP A 6 -14.32 -9.76 -11.31
CA TRP A 6 -13.97 -8.43 -10.81
C TRP A 6 -14.56 -8.22 -9.42
N GLY A 7 -13.78 -7.63 -8.52
CA GLY A 7 -14.13 -7.51 -7.11
C GLY A 7 -13.32 -8.49 -6.26
N THR A 8 -13.72 -8.67 -5.01
CA THR A 8 -13.05 -9.59 -4.09
C THR A 8 -13.56 -11.01 -4.27
N ASN A 9 -12.63 -11.92 -4.49
CA ASN A 9 -12.87 -13.35 -4.61
C ASN A 9 -12.60 -14.01 -3.26
N ASN A 10 -13.58 -14.76 -2.72
CA ASN A 10 -13.42 -15.45 -1.44
C ASN A 10 -12.56 -16.70 -1.61
N MET A 11 -11.26 -16.56 -1.45
CA MET A 11 -10.28 -17.63 -1.60
C MET A 11 -8.92 -17.22 -1.01
N ASP A 12 -8.03 -18.20 -0.88
CA ASP A 12 -6.63 -17.95 -0.56
C ASP A 12 -5.95 -17.08 -1.63
N CYS A 13 -5.12 -16.12 -1.20
CA CYS A 13 -4.48 -15.17 -2.11
C CYS A 13 -3.49 -15.84 -3.06
N LEU A 14 -2.72 -16.85 -2.61
CA LEU A 14 -1.76 -17.55 -3.45
C LEU A 14 -2.49 -18.38 -4.54
N GLU A 15 -3.59 -19.02 -4.19
CA GLU A 15 -4.46 -19.70 -5.15
C GLU A 15 -5.03 -18.73 -6.18
N GLY A 16 -5.51 -17.58 -5.71
CA GLY A 16 -6.03 -16.51 -6.58
C GLY A 16 -4.97 -15.94 -7.50
N LEU A 17 -3.78 -15.64 -6.99
CA LEU A 17 -2.65 -15.14 -7.77
C LEU A 17 -2.27 -16.11 -8.91
N LYS A 18 -2.20 -17.42 -8.64
CA LYS A 18 -1.90 -18.44 -9.67
C LYS A 18 -2.91 -18.48 -10.82
N MET A 19 -4.13 -17.98 -10.62
CA MET A 19 -5.18 -17.91 -11.65
C MET A 19 -5.06 -16.66 -12.54
N LEU A 20 -4.29 -15.65 -12.11
CA LEU A 20 -4.06 -14.45 -12.88
C LEU A 20 -3.04 -14.67 -13.99
N LYS A 21 -3.22 -13.94 -15.09
CA LYS A 21 -2.25 -13.91 -16.18
C LYS A 21 -0.98 -13.17 -15.76
N ASP A 22 0.14 -13.54 -16.34
CA ASP A 22 1.38 -12.78 -16.23
C ASP A 22 1.17 -11.34 -16.69
N GLU A 23 1.83 -10.41 -16.01
CA GLU A 23 1.85 -8.99 -16.37
C GLU A 23 0.45 -8.39 -16.61
N SER A 24 -0.50 -8.70 -15.72
CA SER A 24 -1.88 -8.25 -15.83
C SER A 24 -2.27 -7.14 -14.85
N ILE A 25 -1.49 -6.91 -13.79
CA ILE A 25 -1.80 -5.97 -12.70
C ILE A 25 -0.93 -4.71 -12.83
N ASP A 26 -1.58 -3.54 -12.79
CA ASP A 26 -0.91 -2.25 -12.86
C ASP A 26 -0.42 -1.80 -11.49
N LEU A 27 -1.26 -1.96 -10.45
CA LEU A 27 -0.97 -1.54 -9.09
C LEU A 27 -1.49 -2.56 -8.08
N THR A 28 -0.67 -2.92 -7.10
CA THR A 28 -1.11 -3.63 -5.90
C THR A 28 -0.97 -2.71 -4.70
N ILE A 29 -2.03 -2.56 -3.89
CA ILE A 29 -1.98 -1.87 -2.58
C ILE A 29 -2.50 -2.86 -1.55
N THR A 30 -1.64 -3.26 -0.62
CA THR A 30 -1.99 -4.32 0.31
C THR A 30 -1.21 -4.24 1.61
N SER A 31 -1.75 -4.86 2.65
CA SER A 31 -1.08 -5.05 3.95
C SER A 31 -1.20 -6.51 4.34
N PRO A 32 -0.08 -7.23 4.44
CA PRO A 32 -0.10 -8.63 4.84
C PRO A 32 -0.50 -8.79 6.29
N PRO A 33 -0.81 -10.02 6.73
CA PRO A 33 -0.82 -10.33 8.15
C PRO A 33 0.54 -10.02 8.77
N TYR A 34 0.57 -9.21 9.84
CA TYR A 34 1.83 -8.84 10.51
C TYR A 34 2.22 -9.91 11.52
N ASP A 35 3.23 -10.71 11.25
CA ASP A 35 3.72 -11.75 12.13
C ASP A 35 2.55 -12.47 12.85
N ASN A 36 2.63 -12.75 14.12
CA ASN A 36 1.53 -13.29 14.92
C ASN A 36 0.77 -12.21 15.71
N LEU A 37 0.80 -10.94 15.26
CA LEU A 37 0.13 -9.83 15.95
C LEU A 37 -1.39 -10.00 16.02
N ARG A 38 -1.98 -10.83 15.15
CA ARG A 38 -3.40 -11.17 15.16
C ARG A 38 -3.57 -12.63 14.86
N THR A 39 -4.38 -13.31 15.66
CA THR A 39 -4.82 -14.68 15.39
C THR A 39 -5.87 -14.61 14.29
N TYR A 40 -5.46 -14.86 13.05
CA TYR A 40 -6.42 -15.11 11.98
C TYR A 40 -7.07 -16.46 12.23
N LYS A 41 -8.39 -16.49 12.19
CA LYS A 41 -9.16 -17.73 12.35
C LYS A 41 -8.70 -18.74 11.30
N ASN A 42 -8.53 -20.00 11.69
CA ASN A 42 -8.22 -21.16 10.85
C ASN A 42 -6.76 -21.53 10.60
N GLY A 43 -5.78 -21.05 11.41
CA GLY A 43 -4.40 -21.56 11.32
C GLY A 43 -3.73 -21.29 9.97
N TYR A 44 -4.09 -20.18 9.32
CA TYR A 44 -3.51 -19.77 8.04
C TYR A 44 -2.00 -19.57 8.18
N GLU A 45 -1.23 -20.29 7.38
CA GLU A 45 0.22 -20.11 7.25
C GLU A 45 0.50 -19.13 6.11
N PHE A 46 1.18 -18.03 6.43
CA PHE A 46 1.49 -16.98 5.47
C PHE A 46 2.74 -17.33 4.66
N ASP A 47 2.53 -17.90 3.48
CA ASP A 47 3.59 -18.28 2.52
C ASP A 47 4.09 -17.06 1.74
N PHE A 48 4.83 -16.18 2.43
CA PHE A 48 5.30 -14.93 1.86
C PHE A 48 6.17 -15.12 0.61
N GLU A 49 7.07 -16.11 0.60
CA GLU A 49 8.01 -16.27 -0.51
C GLU A 49 7.30 -16.62 -1.83
N ASN A 50 6.33 -17.52 -1.79
CA ASN A 50 5.57 -17.87 -2.99
C ASN A 50 4.62 -16.74 -3.40
N ILE A 51 4.04 -16.00 -2.44
CA ILE A 51 3.25 -14.80 -2.72
C ILE A 51 4.11 -13.73 -3.41
N ALA A 52 5.33 -13.47 -2.95
CA ALA A 52 6.22 -12.47 -3.55
C ALA A 52 6.60 -12.83 -5.00
N LYS A 53 6.89 -14.11 -5.27
CA LYS A 53 7.16 -14.61 -6.65
C LYS A 53 5.96 -14.43 -7.56
N GLU A 54 4.76 -14.80 -7.09
CA GLU A 54 3.54 -14.65 -7.87
C GLU A 54 3.19 -13.16 -8.09
N LEU A 55 3.39 -12.31 -7.09
CA LEU A 55 3.24 -10.87 -7.25
C LEU A 55 4.19 -10.31 -8.32
N TYR A 56 5.44 -10.79 -8.37
CA TYR A 56 6.36 -10.40 -9.44
C TYR A 56 5.87 -10.86 -10.82
N ARG A 57 5.35 -12.08 -10.93
CA ARG A 57 4.83 -12.63 -12.18
C ARG A 57 3.65 -11.82 -12.69
N VAL A 58 2.66 -11.54 -11.84
CA VAL A 58 1.41 -10.89 -12.27
C VAL A 58 1.53 -9.38 -12.45
N THR A 59 2.51 -8.73 -11.81
CA THR A 59 2.76 -7.30 -11.96
C THR A 59 3.30 -7.00 -13.36
N LYS A 60 2.69 -6.03 -14.04
CA LYS A 60 3.15 -5.54 -15.34
C LYS A 60 4.54 -4.93 -15.27
N GLN A 61 5.26 -4.93 -16.39
CA GLN A 61 6.44 -4.08 -16.51
C GLN A 61 6.09 -2.61 -16.27
N GLY A 62 6.77 -1.96 -15.35
CA GLY A 62 6.45 -0.61 -14.87
C GLY A 62 5.29 -0.53 -13.86
N GLY A 63 4.69 -1.66 -13.50
CA GLY A 63 3.69 -1.75 -12.43
C GLY A 63 4.31 -1.61 -11.04
N VAL A 64 3.49 -1.27 -10.06
CA VAL A 64 3.92 -0.92 -8.70
C VAL A 64 3.18 -1.76 -7.66
N ILE A 65 3.89 -2.10 -6.59
CA ILE A 65 3.31 -2.64 -5.35
C ILE A 65 3.56 -1.64 -4.22
N VAL A 66 2.50 -1.31 -3.50
CA VAL A 66 2.56 -0.62 -2.21
C VAL A 66 2.36 -1.68 -1.14
N TRP A 67 3.45 -2.06 -0.49
CA TRP A 67 3.48 -3.07 0.57
C TRP A 67 3.54 -2.39 1.92
N ILE A 68 2.41 -2.40 2.66
CA ILE A 68 2.30 -1.70 3.95
C ILE A 68 2.45 -2.72 5.07
N VAL A 69 3.48 -2.55 5.90
CA VAL A 69 3.85 -3.56 6.90
C VAL A 69 4.46 -2.93 8.14
N GLY A 70 4.18 -3.53 9.29
CA GLY A 70 4.84 -3.25 10.56
C GLY A 70 5.48 -4.50 11.15
N ASP A 71 6.38 -4.30 12.10
CA ASP A 71 7.05 -5.38 12.83
C ASP A 71 6.40 -5.62 14.19
N ALA A 72 6.32 -6.88 14.62
CA ALA A 72 5.99 -7.22 15.99
C ALA A 72 7.20 -7.00 16.91
N THR A 73 6.93 -6.75 18.19
CA THR A 73 7.96 -6.79 19.23
C THR A 73 7.76 -8.05 20.06
N ILE A 74 8.70 -8.98 19.96
CA ILE A 74 8.69 -10.27 20.68
C ILE A 74 9.90 -10.35 21.60
N ASN A 75 9.69 -10.63 22.88
CA ASN A 75 10.76 -10.74 23.88
C ASN A 75 11.71 -9.53 23.89
N GLY A 76 11.18 -8.33 23.69
CA GLY A 76 11.97 -7.11 23.72
C GLY A 76 12.76 -6.82 22.43
N SER A 77 12.57 -7.55 21.35
CA SER A 77 13.16 -7.31 20.03
C SER A 77 12.09 -7.14 18.98
N GLU A 78 12.25 -6.19 18.07
CA GLU A 78 11.48 -6.16 16.82
C GLU A 78 11.86 -7.36 15.96
N THR A 79 10.86 -7.91 15.26
CA THR A 79 11.07 -9.10 14.41
C THR A 79 11.93 -8.81 13.19
N GLY A 80 11.88 -7.59 12.66
CA GLY A 80 12.54 -7.20 11.43
C GLY A 80 11.99 -7.91 10.19
N THR A 81 10.76 -8.42 10.28
CA THR A 81 10.07 -9.12 9.18
C THR A 81 9.86 -8.19 8.01
N SER A 82 9.50 -6.93 8.26
CA SER A 82 9.32 -5.90 7.23
C SER A 82 10.55 -5.75 6.32
N PHE A 83 11.74 -5.70 6.93
CA PHE A 83 13.02 -5.59 6.19
C PHE A 83 13.32 -6.85 5.39
N ARG A 84 13.11 -8.04 5.97
CA ARG A 84 13.29 -9.31 5.24
C ARG A 84 12.37 -9.40 4.04
N GLN A 85 11.11 -8.98 4.19
CA GLN A 85 10.16 -8.95 3.09
C GLN A 85 10.60 -7.98 1.98
N ALA A 86 11.02 -6.77 2.33
CA ALA A 86 11.50 -5.80 1.35
C ALA A 86 12.73 -6.31 0.59
N LEU A 87 13.71 -6.92 1.27
CA LEU A 87 14.89 -7.51 0.64
C LEU A 87 14.53 -8.70 -0.26
N TYR A 88 13.63 -9.56 0.18
CA TYR A 88 13.20 -10.70 -0.63
C TYR A 88 12.44 -10.28 -1.90
N PHE A 89 11.62 -9.25 -1.85
CA PHE A 89 11.03 -8.67 -3.06
C PHE A 89 12.10 -8.21 -4.06
N MET A 90 13.22 -7.64 -3.57
CA MET A 90 14.35 -7.27 -4.45
C MET A 90 15.02 -8.52 -5.05
N GLU A 91 15.14 -9.61 -4.29
CA GLU A 91 15.64 -10.90 -4.79
C GLU A 91 14.71 -11.50 -5.87
N CYS A 92 13.39 -11.29 -5.76
CA CYS A 92 12.42 -11.65 -6.79
C CYS A 92 12.55 -10.81 -8.08
N GLY A 93 13.27 -9.69 -8.04
CA GLY A 93 13.52 -8.82 -9.20
C GLY A 93 12.83 -7.45 -9.14
N PHE A 94 12.09 -7.12 -8.09
CA PHE A 94 11.57 -5.77 -7.90
C PHE A 94 12.68 -4.77 -7.56
N ASN A 95 12.51 -3.54 -8.02
CA ASN A 95 13.23 -2.41 -7.46
C ASN A 95 12.52 -1.93 -6.19
N LEU A 96 13.25 -1.72 -5.10
CA LEU A 96 12.76 -0.93 -3.99
C LEU A 96 12.81 0.55 -4.42
N HIS A 97 11.71 1.03 -4.99
CA HIS A 97 11.61 2.36 -5.60
C HIS A 97 11.66 3.48 -4.55
N ASP A 98 10.91 3.31 -3.44
CA ASP A 98 10.93 4.24 -2.30
C ASP A 98 10.61 3.50 -1.01
N THR A 99 11.16 3.98 0.10
CA THR A 99 10.78 3.58 1.45
C THR A 99 10.04 4.73 2.09
N MET A 100 8.72 4.60 2.16
CA MET A 100 7.85 5.60 2.73
C MET A 100 7.41 5.23 4.14
N ILE A 101 6.98 6.21 4.91
CA ILE A 101 6.52 6.06 6.29
C ILE A 101 5.07 6.54 6.40
N TRP A 102 4.20 5.67 6.88
CA TRP A 102 2.87 6.06 7.34
C TRP A 102 2.91 6.38 8.83
N ASN A 103 2.86 7.65 9.17
CA ASN A 103 2.72 8.14 10.54
C ASN A 103 1.24 8.14 10.94
N LYS A 104 0.88 7.25 11.87
CA LYS A 104 -0.50 7.06 12.36
C LYS A 104 -0.92 8.11 13.39
N GLY A 105 0.02 8.89 13.90
CA GLY A 105 -0.23 9.95 14.91
C GLY A 105 -0.64 9.44 16.29
N SER A 106 -0.82 8.15 16.47
CA SER A 106 -1.15 7.55 17.75
C SER A 106 -0.52 6.16 17.90
N PHE A 107 -0.47 5.67 19.12
CA PHE A 107 0.06 4.35 19.47
C PHE A 107 -1.00 3.54 20.23
N THR A 108 -0.96 2.21 20.08
CA THR A 108 -1.93 1.31 20.71
C THR A 108 -1.47 0.87 22.11
N PHE A 109 -0.18 0.60 22.27
CA PHE A 109 0.37 0.08 23.51
C PHE A 109 1.55 0.95 23.98
N PRO A 110 1.46 1.56 25.18
CA PRO A 110 2.57 2.33 25.73
C PRO A 110 3.72 1.40 26.12
N SER A 111 4.94 1.81 25.83
CA SER A 111 6.14 1.13 26.25
C SER A 111 6.84 1.91 27.37
N LYS A 112 7.49 1.20 28.31
CA LYS A 112 8.27 1.81 29.38
C LYS A 112 9.74 2.00 29.04
N ASN A 113 10.26 1.28 28.05
CA ASN A 113 11.69 1.21 27.71
C ASN A 113 12.00 1.48 26.24
N ARG A 114 11.02 1.96 25.47
CA ARG A 114 11.15 2.36 24.04
C ARG A 114 10.30 3.57 23.78
N TYR A 115 10.63 4.29 22.73
CA TYR A 115 9.70 5.27 22.17
C TYR A 115 8.45 4.57 21.62
N HIS A 116 7.30 5.24 21.69
CA HIS A 116 6.06 4.70 21.17
C HIS A 116 6.12 4.62 19.64
N GLN A 117 5.87 3.42 19.11
CA GLN A 117 5.83 3.21 17.67
C GLN A 117 4.53 3.76 17.11
N VAL A 118 4.65 4.78 16.27
CA VAL A 118 3.51 5.51 15.69
C VAL A 118 3.46 5.38 14.17
N PHE A 119 4.25 4.51 13.57
CA PHE A 119 4.36 4.40 12.13
C PHE A 119 4.35 2.95 11.64
N GLU A 120 4.09 2.81 10.35
CA GLU A 120 4.31 1.60 9.57
C GLU A 120 5.12 1.94 8.31
N TYR A 121 5.85 0.95 7.79
CA TYR A 121 6.55 1.10 6.52
C TYR A 121 5.57 0.96 5.35
N MET A 122 5.79 1.74 4.32
CA MET A 122 5.15 1.61 3.02
C MET A 122 6.26 1.43 1.99
N PHE A 123 6.58 0.19 1.66
CA PHE A 123 7.58 -0.09 0.63
C PHE A 123 6.95 0.04 -0.74
N ILE A 124 7.48 0.94 -1.55
CA ILE A 124 7.09 1.10 -2.94
C ILE A 124 8.02 0.26 -3.79
N LEU A 125 7.49 -0.84 -4.30
CA LEU A 125 8.21 -1.81 -5.10
C LEU A 125 7.77 -1.67 -6.55
N SER A 126 8.70 -1.71 -7.50
CA SER A 126 8.35 -1.58 -8.92
C SER A 126 9.03 -2.64 -9.78
N LYS A 127 8.31 -3.16 -10.76
CA LYS A 127 8.88 -4.04 -11.79
C LYS A 127 9.47 -3.19 -12.90
N GLY A 128 10.78 -2.88 -12.78
CA GLY A 128 11.46 -1.88 -13.61
C GLY A 128 11.16 -0.45 -13.17
N VAL A 129 11.19 0.50 -14.10
CA VAL A 129 10.86 1.90 -13.83
C VAL A 129 9.34 2.07 -13.82
N PRO A 130 8.73 2.70 -12.80
CA PRO A 130 7.29 2.93 -12.80
C PRO A 130 6.80 3.65 -14.04
N CYS A 131 5.77 3.12 -14.70
CA CYS A 131 5.15 3.76 -15.86
C CYS A 131 4.29 4.96 -15.46
N THR A 132 3.71 4.93 -14.25
CA THR A 132 2.87 6.00 -13.71
C THR A 132 3.50 6.58 -12.45
N THR A 133 3.68 7.90 -12.43
CA THR A 133 4.24 8.64 -11.29
C THR A 133 3.53 10.00 -11.16
N ASN A 134 2.30 9.98 -10.66
CA ASN A 134 1.48 11.18 -10.46
C ASN A 134 1.71 11.72 -9.04
N LEU A 135 2.89 12.24 -8.76
CA LEU A 135 3.26 12.68 -7.41
C LEU A 135 2.36 13.82 -6.93
N ILE A 136 1.82 13.68 -5.74
CA ILE A 136 0.98 14.68 -5.08
C ILE A 136 1.84 15.91 -4.73
N LYS A 137 1.42 17.08 -5.22
CA LYS A 137 2.14 18.35 -5.05
C LYS A 137 1.37 19.27 -4.13
N ASP A 138 1.40 19.00 -2.84
CA ASP A 138 0.69 19.78 -1.80
C ASP A 138 1.61 20.37 -0.73
N ARG A 139 2.92 20.09 -0.82
CA ARG A 139 3.91 20.64 0.08
C ARG A 139 4.28 22.07 -0.34
N LYS A 140 3.88 23.04 0.48
CA LYS A 140 4.24 24.44 0.23
C LYS A 140 5.75 24.67 0.33
N ASN A 141 6.33 25.24 -0.72
CA ASN A 141 7.74 25.62 -0.74
C ASN A 141 7.97 26.92 0.03
N LEU A 142 9.04 26.95 0.82
CA LEU A 142 9.43 28.17 1.58
C LEU A 142 9.88 29.31 0.66
N TYR A 143 10.35 28.99 -0.55
CA TYR A 143 10.83 29.95 -1.54
C TYR A 143 10.25 29.61 -2.89
N ILE A 144 9.75 30.63 -3.58
CA ILE A 144 9.17 30.55 -4.92
C ILE A 144 10.10 31.31 -5.87
N GLY A 145 10.19 30.86 -7.12
CA GLY A 145 10.99 31.49 -8.16
C GLY A 145 12.32 30.79 -8.45
N GLU A 146 13.14 31.47 -9.24
CA GLU A 146 14.40 30.91 -9.70
C GLU A 146 15.46 30.93 -8.60
N ARG A 147 16.10 29.83 -8.34
CA ARG A 147 17.20 29.72 -7.39
C ARG A 147 18.35 28.96 -8.01
N GLY A 148 19.55 29.52 -7.90
CA GLY A 148 20.75 28.80 -8.28
C GLY A 148 20.90 27.52 -7.47
N ALA A 149 21.07 26.39 -8.13
CA ALA A 149 21.42 25.17 -7.46
C ALA A 149 22.88 25.17 -7.11
N SER A 150 23.23 25.00 -5.84
CA SER A 150 24.60 24.75 -5.40
C SER A 150 24.66 23.38 -4.76
N GLY A 151 25.59 22.55 -5.20
CA GLY A 151 25.86 21.23 -4.63
C GLY A 151 27.37 21.04 -4.42
N ARG A 152 27.72 19.89 -3.87
CA ARG A 152 29.11 19.44 -3.83
C ARG A 152 29.31 18.29 -4.80
N ASN A 153 30.44 18.25 -5.50
CA ASN A 153 30.82 17.08 -6.30
C ASN A 153 31.26 15.92 -5.37
N LYS A 154 31.60 14.77 -5.97
CA LYS A 154 32.08 13.60 -5.22
C LYS A 154 33.36 13.89 -4.39
N ASN A 155 34.11 14.92 -4.73
CA ASN A 155 35.36 15.35 -4.04
C ASN A 155 35.08 16.42 -2.97
N GLY A 156 33.82 16.77 -2.70
CA GLY A 156 33.44 17.75 -1.69
C GLY A 156 33.51 19.21 -2.14
N GLU A 157 33.94 19.51 -3.37
CA GLU A 157 34.06 20.87 -3.90
C GLU A 157 32.69 21.44 -4.29
N ARG A 158 32.48 22.74 -4.07
CA ARG A 158 31.25 23.42 -4.48
C ARG A 158 31.11 23.42 -6.00
N LYS A 159 29.97 22.93 -6.49
CA LYS A 159 29.60 23.02 -7.90
C LYS A 159 28.35 23.86 -8.02
N SER A 160 28.38 24.91 -8.83
CA SER A 160 27.17 25.63 -9.23
C SER A 160 26.42 24.77 -10.24
N GLY A 161 25.17 24.46 -9.94
CA GLY A 161 24.28 23.76 -10.85
C GLY A 161 23.42 24.74 -11.64
N LYS A 162 22.66 24.21 -12.60
CA LYS A 162 21.63 24.99 -13.31
C LYS A 162 20.61 25.54 -12.31
N SER A 163 20.14 26.76 -12.53
CA SER A 163 19.05 27.31 -11.74
C SER A 163 17.79 26.41 -11.84
N VAL A 164 17.10 26.26 -10.72
CA VAL A 164 15.84 25.49 -10.63
C VAL A 164 14.74 26.47 -10.28
N VAL A 165 13.70 26.49 -11.10
CA VAL A 165 12.47 27.23 -10.80
C VAL A 165 11.66 26.42 -9.78
N ARG A 166 11.36 27.02 -8.64
CA ARG A 166 10.51 26.44 -7.61
C ARG A 166 9.11 27.03 -7.71
N ASN A 167 8.14 26.14 -7.92
CA ASN A 167 6.72 26.47 -7.86
C ASN A 167 6.27 26.67 -6.41
N GLU A 168 5.08 27.20 -6.20
CA GLU A 168 4.51 27.38 -4.87
C GLU A 168 4.40 26.05 -4.11
N TYR A 169 4.03 24.99 -4.81
CA TYR A 169 3.91 23.63 -4.25
C TYR A 169 4.92 22.69 -4.90
N GLY A 170 5.57 21.88 -4.08
CA GLY A 170 6.44 20.77 -4.46
C GLY A 170 5.84 19.42 -4.12
N ALA A 171 6.45 18.34 -4.60
CA ALA A 171 6.05 16.99 -4.23
C ALA A 171 6.04 16.82 -2.70
N ARG A 172 5.04 16.09 -2.20
CA ARG A 172 4.93 15.69 -0.80
C ARG A 172 6.19 14.90 -0.39
N PHE A 173 6.55 14.97 0.88
CA PHE A 173 7.61 14.12 1.41
C PHE A 173 7.12 12.67 1.54
N ASN A 174 8.03 11.73 1.69
CA ASN A 174 7.73 10.29 1.84
C ASN A 174 7.37 9.88 3.28
N ILE A 175 7.06 10.82 4.15
CA ILE A 175 6.45 10.60 5.47
C ILE A 175 5.03 11.18 5.41
N TRP A 176 4.03 10.29 5.41
CA TRP A 176 2.63 10.70 5.32
C TRP A 176 1.95 10.59 6.66
N TYR A 177 1.24 11.63 7.05
CA TYR A 177 0.43 11.64 8.26
C TYR A 177 -1.01 11.30 7.90
N GLN A 178 -1.46 10.12 8.32
CA GLN A 178 -2.85 9.68 8.17
C GLN A 178 -3.29 9.02 9.47
N PRO A 179 -4.09 9.71 10.30
CA PRO A 179 -4.50 9.19 11.59
C PRO A 179 -5.42 7.97 11.45
N ILE A 180 -5.37 7.11 12.45
CA ILE A 180 -6.19 5.90 12.54
C ILE A 180 -7.33 6.09 13.56
N GLY A 181 -8.32 5.19 13.48
CA GLY A 181 -9.44 5.09 14.41
C GLY A 181 -10.62 5.99 14.09
N GLY A 182 -11.78 5.64 14.61
CA GLY A 182 -13.02 6.39 14.43
C GLY A 182 -13.30 6.77 12.98
N SER A 183 -13.70 8.02 12.76
CA SER A 183 -14.01 8.56 11.43
C SER A 183 -12.77 8.84 10.55
N HIS A 184 -11.54 8.68 11.08
CA HIS A 184 -10.32 8.96 10.33
C HIS A 184 -9.97 7.84 9.34
N SER A 185 -10.20 6.57 9.71
CA SER A 185 -9.94 5.45 8.81
C SER A 185 -11.01 5.32 7.73
N SER A 186 -12.28 5.41 8.12
CA SER A 186 -13.42 5.36 7.20
C SER A 186 -14.66 5.99 7.85
N LYS A 187 -15.50 6.61 7.03
CA LYS A 187 -16.83 7.09 7.43
C LYS A 187 -17.86 5.95 7.46
N ASP A 188 -17.56 4.83 6.85
CA ASP A 188 -18.46 3.67 6.77
C ASP A 188 -18.39 2.88 8.08
N LYS A 189 -19.43 2.97 8.90
CA LYS A 189 -19.47 2.28 10.19
C LYS A 189 -19.26 0.77 10.08
N ILE A 190 -19.75 0.16 9.02
CA ILE A 190 -19.64 -1.28 8.79
C ILE A 190 -18.17 -1.72 8.58
N ALA A 191 -17.32 -0.87 8.02
CA ALA A 191 -15.91 -1.17 7.83
C ALA A 191 -15.19 -1.48 9.16
N HIS A 192 -15.63 -0.84 10.25
CA HIS A 192 -15.05 -1.01 11.59
C HIS A 192 -15.37 -2.36 12.25
N GLN A 193 -16.17 -3.21 11.62
CA GLN A 193 -16.31 -4.60 12.02
C GLN A 193 -15.08 -5.44 11.66
N HIS A 194 -14.25 -4.95 10.72
CA HIS A 194 -12.94 -5.52 10.47
C HIS A 194 -11.91 -4.94 11.46
N PRO A 195 -11.05 -5.78 12.08
CA PRO A 195 -10.14 -5.34 13.15
C PRO A 195 -8.99 -4.44 12.68
N ALA A 196 -8.72 -4.41 11.38
CA ALA A 196 -7.61 -3.65 10.79
C ALA A 196 -8.03 -3.04 9.45
N ILE A 197 -8.49 -1.82 9.48
CA ILE A 197 -8.87 -1.10 8.27
C ILE A 197 -7.82 -0.04 7.92
N PHE A 198 -7.52 0.09 6.63
CA PHE A 198 -6.74 1.20 6.13
C PHE A 198 -7.53 2.50 6.17
N PRO A 199 -6.86 3.65 6.37
CA PRO A 199 -7.44 4.93 6.03
C PRO A 199 -7.71 5.02 4.51
N GLU A 200 -8.92 5.40 4.14
CA GLU A 200 -9.31 5.54 2.73
C GLU A 200 -8.43 6.56 2.00
N ASP A 201 -8.08 7.66 2.65
CA ASP A 201 -7.22 8.70 2.09
C ASP A 201 -5.79 8.19 1.83
N LEU A 202 -5.26 7.30 2.67
CA LEU A 202 -3.95 6.67 2.44
C LEU A 202 -3.97 5.84 1.16
N VAL A 203 -4.99 5.01 1.00
CA VAL A 203 -5.17 4.16 -0.18
C VAL A 203 -5.37 5.01 -1.43
N LYS A 204 -6.19 6.07 -1.34
CA LYS A 204 -6.46 7.00 -2.43
C LYS A 204 -5.19 7.70 -2.91
N ASP A 205 -4.39 8.21 -1.98
CA ASP A 205 -3.15 8.92 -2.30
C ASP A 205 -2.14 8.02 -3.03
N HIS A 206 -1.99 6.76 -2.59
CA HIS A 206 -1.18 5.78 -3.31
C HIS A 206 -1.77 5.41 -4.68
N MET A 207 -3.09 5.21 -4.74
CA MET A 207 -3.77 4.86 -5.98
C MET A 207 -3.61 5.94 -7.04
N ILE A 208 -3.79 7.20 -6.69
CA ILE A 208 -3.59 8.33 -7.60
C ILE A 208 -2.12 8.41 -8.03
N SER A 209 -1.19 8.23 -7.10
CA SER A 209 0.24 8.36 -7.37
C SER A 209 0.76 7.32 -8.36
N TRP A 210 0.26 6.09 -8.30
CA TRP A 210 0.86 4.94 -8.98
C TRP A 210 -0.03 4.27 -10.02
N SER A 211 -1.22 4.82 -10.30
CA SER A 211 -2.12 4.32 -11.35
C SER A 211 -2.88 5.44 -12.06
N ASN A 212 -3.43 5.12 -13.23
CA ASN A 212 -4.33 5.97 -13.99
C ASN A 212 -5.75 5.38 -14.00
N GLU A 213 -6.74 6.17 -14.42
CA GLU A 213 -8.10 5.68 -14.63
C GLU A 213 -8.12 4.52 -15.64
N GLY A 214 -8.89 3.50 -15.34
CA GLY A 214 -8.99 2.27 -16.12
C GLY A 214 -7.95 1.19 -15.79
N ASP A 215 -6.88 1.52 -15.04
CA ASP A 215 -5.89 0.55 -14.60
C ASP A 215 -6.49 -0.51 -13.67
N ILE A 216 -5.84 -1.66 -13.57
CA ILE A 216 -6.23 -2.76 -12.68
C ILE A 216 -5.47 -2.62 -11.38
N VAL A 217 -6.23 -2.37 -10.32
CA VAL A 217 -5.73 -2.35 -8.93
C VAL A 217 -6.05 -3.65 -8.25
N MET A 218 -5.11 -4.18 -7.49
CA MET A 218 -5.25 -5.42 -6.75
C MET A 218 -5.02 -5.22 -5.25
N ASP A 219 -5.77 -5.97 -4.43
CA ASP A 219 -5.48 -6.18 -3.01
C ASP A 219 -5.59 -7.66 -2.70
N ILE A 220 -4.50 -8.27 -2.27
CA ILE A 220 -4.44 -9.72 -2.00
C ILE A 220 -4.92 -10.08 -0.58
N PHE A 221 -5.20 -9.08 0.25
CA PHE A 221 -5.78 -9.21 1.60
C PHE A 221 -6.88 -8.16 1.78
N SER A 222 -7.96 -8.28 0.98
CA SER A 222 -8.97 -7.21 0.79
C SER A 222 -9.69 -6.79 2.07
N GLY A 223 -9.80 -7.68 3.06
CA GLY A 223 -10.46 -7.40 4.34
C GLY A 223 -11.86 -6.80 4.15
N SER A 224 -12.09 -5.62 4.72
CA SER A 224 -13.37 -4.89 4.58
C SER A 224 -13.51 -4.10 3.27
N GLY A 225 -12.63 -4.31 2.28
CA GLY A 225 -12.74 -3.75 0.93
C GLY A 225 -12.39 -2.27 0.78
N THR A 226 -11.46 -1.74 1.58
CA THR A 226 -11.07 -0.33 1.46
C THR A 226 -10.45 -0.04 0.11
N THR A 227 -9.50 -0.87 -0.33
CA THR A 227 -8.84 -0.72 -1.64
C THR A 227 -9.85 -0.85 -2.78
N HIS A 228 -10.80 -1.78 -2.69
CA HIS A 228 -11.86 -1.96 -3.69
C HIS A 228 -12.75 -0.71 -3.80
N LYS A 229 -13.28 -0.22 -2.67
CA LYS A 229 -14.11 0.99 -2.63
C LYS A 229 -13.39 2.15 -3.31
N VAL A 230 -12.16 2.43 -2.87
CA VAL A 230 -11.36 3.56 -3.39
C VAL A 230 -11.04 3.38 -4.87
N ALA A 231 -10.80 2.15 -5.35
CA ALA A 231 -10.60 1.88 -6.76
C ALA A 231 -11.83 2.25 -7.61
N LEU A 232 -13.02 1.84 -7.19
CA LEU A 232 -14.27 2.17 -7.88
C LEU A 232 -14.58 3.66 -7.86
N GLU A 233 -14.39 4.34 -6.73
CA GLU A 233 -14.57 5.79 -6.59
C GLU A 233 -13.64 6.62 -7.49
N ASN A 234 -12.49 6.05 -7.86
CA ASN A 234 -11.49 6.71 -8.69
C ASN A 234 -11.39 6.11 -10.11
N ASN A 235 -12.43 5.43 -10.59
CA ASN A 235 -12.51 4.88 -11.95
C ASN A 235 -11.42 3.83 -12.28
N ARG A 236 -10.94 3.07 -11.30
CA ARG A 236 -10.05 1.91 -11.52
C ARG A 236 -10.86 0.63 -11.51
N ARG A 237 -10.36 -0.38 -12.20
CA ARG A 237 -10.88 -1.75 -12.06
C ARG A 237 -10.22 -2.41 -10.86
N PHE A 238 -10.94 -3.29 -10.19
CA PHE A 238 -10.43 -3.94 -8.99
C PHE A 238 -10.52 -5.46 -9.09
N ILE A 239 -9.50 -6.13 -8.59
CA ILE A 239 -9.51 -7.56 -8.28
C ILE A 239 -8.86 -7.78 -6.92
N GLY A 240 -9.44 -8.64 -6.10
CA GLY A 240 -8.89 -8.90 -4.78
C GLY A 240 -9.20 -10.30 -4.27
N PHE A 241 -8.54 -10.65 -3.18
CA PHE A 241 -8.70 -11.93 -2.51
C PHE A 241 -8.91 -11.73 -1.02
N GLU A 242 -9.80 -12.50 -0.44
CA GLU A 242 -10.06 -12.54 1.00
C GLU A 242 -10.48 -13.96 1.38
N ILE A 243 -9.76 -14.54 2.33
CA ILE A 243 -10.02 -15.92 2.74
C ILE A 243 -11.25 -16.03 3.67
N ALA A 244 -11.50 -14.99 4.46
CA ALA A 244 -12.61 -14.95 5.41
C ALA A 244 -13.89 -14.46 4.72
N LYS A 245 -14.86 -15.36 4.55
CA LYS A 245 -16.15 -15.03 3.93
C LYS A 245 -16.87 -13.88 4.63
N GLU A 246 -16.76 -13.80 5.95
CA GLU A 246 -17.36 -12.73 6.74
C GLU A 246 -16.87 -11.33 6.34
N TYR A 247 -15.58 -11.19 5.94
CA TYR A 247 -15.03 -9.92 5.47
C TYR A 247 -15.46 -9.61 4.04
N CYS A 248 -15.59 -10.61 3.19
CA CYS A 248 -16.21 -10.43 1.87
C CYS A 248 -17.67 -9.96 1.98
N ASP A 249 -18.43 -10.47 2.95
CA ASP A 249 -19.81 -10.05 3.18
C ASP A 249 -19.87 -8.59 3.69
N ILE A 250 -18.95 -8.17 4.59
CA ILE A 250 -18.80 -6.78 5.03
C ILE A 250 -18.47 -5.86 3.84
N GLU A 251 -17.51 -6.23 3.00
CA GLU A 251 -17.16 -5.48 1.81
C GLU A 251 -18.35 -5.29 0.88
N LYS A 252 -19.06 -6.37 0.58
CA LYS A 252 -20.26 -6.35 -0.27
C LYS A 252 -21.29 -5.36 0.23
N GLU A 253 -21.60 -5.41 1.53
CA GLU A 253 -22.58 -4.52 2.15
C GLU A 253 -22.10 -3.06 2.14
N ARG A 254 -20.80 -2.86 2.39
CA ARG A 254 -20.15 -1.54 2.31
C ARG A 254 -20.25 -0.93 0.91
N LEU A 255 -19.97 -1.69 -0.13
CA LEU A 255 -20.07 -1.23 -1.51
C LEU A 255 -21.51 -0.94 -1.91
N LYS A 256 -22.47 -1.77 -1.47
CA LYS A 256 -23.91 -1.51 -1.70
C LYS A 256 -24.38 -0.23 -1.04
N SER A 257 -24.01 0.00 0.22
CA SER A 257 -24.42 1.20 0.96
C SER A 257 -23.85 2.50 0.38
N ASN A 258 -22.73 2.40 -0.36
CA ASN A 258 -22.12 3.51 -1.09
C ASN A 258 -22.56 3.60 -2.57
N GLY A 259 -23.47 2.76 -3.03
CA GLY A 259 -23.95 2.75 -4.43
C GLY A 259 -22.88 2.29 -5.44
N LEU A 260 -21.85 1.61 -4.98
CA LEU A 260 -20.71 1.17 -5.80
C LEU A 260 -20.81 -0.30 -6.24
N TRP A 261 -21.74 -1.07 -5.66
CA TRP A 261 -21.91 -2.47 -6.00
C TRP A 261 -22.48 -2.62 -7.41
N LYS A 262 -21.73 -3.23 -8.32
CA LYS A 262 -22.10 -3.44 -9.73
C LYS A 262 -22.27 -4.92 -10.09
N TYR A 263 -22.14 -5.82 -9.12
CA TYR A 263 -22.13 -7.27 -9.35
C TYR A 263 -23.34 -7.90 -8.64
N ASP A 264 -24.25 -8.47 -9.41
CA ASP A 264 -25.32 -9.37 -8.92
C ASP A 264 -24.96 -10.83 -9.21
#